data_392d6a0300e538afcf862529227a2d79
#
_entry.id   392d6a0300e538afcf862529227a2d79
#
_cell.length_a   1.000
_cell.length_b   1.000
_cell.length_c   1.000
_cell.angle_alpha   90.00
_cell.angle_beta   90.00
_cell.angle_gamma   90.00
#
_symmetry.space_group_name_H-M   'P 1'
#
loop_
_entity.id
_entity.type
_entity.pdbx_description
1 polymer ?
#
loop_
_entity_poly.entity_id
_entity_poly.type
_entity_poly.pdbx_seq_one_letter_code
_entity_poly.pdbx_strand_id
1 'polypeptide(L)'
;MYVCGATVQGVPHIGHVRGALNYDVLRRWLVHSGLDVLMVRNVTDIDDKILTKAAAADRPWWEWAATHERAFESAYESLGCLPPSIAPRATGHVTQMVALMQRLIDGGHAYAAGGDVYFSVKAFDGYGDLSGQKLDEVQQGESLGEGKRDSRDFTLWKAAKPGEPSWPTPWGSGRPGWHLECSAMATAYLGAEFDIHGGGVDLVFPHHENERAQSNAAGDGFARFWLHNAWVTMSGEKMSKSLGNTVSIPAMLENYRAPELRYYLVQPHYRSTIEYSDGALGEAAQGYRRIEQFLRRTAGIAGAVHLGEVPVEFAAALDDDLATPQAFAVLHNTVRDGNAALDAADNSKALEIAASVRAMTDVLGLDPLSARWSEAGGNETPTRQALSELVEGLLAERQQARAEKDFARADAARDRLQQAGIVVEDTPNGPQWTVKDG
;
A
#
# COMPACT_ATOMS: atom_id res chain seq x y z
N MET A 1 -10.06 -9.87 -8.20
CA MET A 1 -8.76 -9.26 -8.57
C MET A 1 -7.62 -9.99 -7.88
N TYR A 2 -6.49 -10.17 -8.56
CA TYR A 2 -5.25 -10.70 -8.01
C TYR A 2 -4.18 -9.61 -8.00
N VAL A 3 -3.46 -9.46 -6.90
CA VAL A 3 -2.36 -8.51 -6.80
C VAL A 3 -1.11 -9.25 -6.35
N CYS A 4 -0.04 -9.18 -7.14
CA CYS A 4 1.23 -9.77 -6.76
C CYS A 4 1.75 -9.14 -5.46
N GLY A 5 1.82 -9.95 -4.44
CA GLY A 5 2.35 -9.59 -3.13
C GLY A 5 3.88 -9.57 -3.12
N ALA A 6 4.44 -9.07 -2.04
CA ALA A 6 5.88 -8.96 -1.91
C ALA A 6 6.54 -10.32 -1.56
N THR A 7 7.75 -10.52 -2.04
CA THR A 7 8.67 -11.52 -1.46
C THR A 7 9.08 -11.04 -0.06
N VAL A 8 8.73 -11.81 0.96
CA VAL A 8 8.94 -11.43 2.38
C VAL A 8 10.39 -11.66 2.84
N GLN A 9 11.30 -11.05 2.10
CA GLN A 9 12.75 -11.20 2.27
C GLN A 9 13.39 -10.22 3.26
N GLY A 10 12.61 -9.29 3.83
CA GLY A 10 13.10 -8.24 4.74
C GLY A 10 12.07 -7.15 4.95
N VAL A 11 12.33 -6.21 5.86
CA VAL A 11 11.41 -5.13 6.26
C VAL A 11 10.85 -4.36 5.04
N PRO A 12 9.52 -4.05 4.99
CA PRO A 12 8.93 -3.25 3.92
C PRO A 12 9.46 -1.80 3.93
N HIS A 13 9.54 -1.21 2.74
CA HIS A 13 9.83 0.20 2.54
C HIS A 13 8.69 0.89 1.77
N ILE A 14 8.72 2.21 1.69
CA ILE A 14 7.67 3.04 1.08
C ILE A 14 7.24 2.58 -0.32
N GLY A 15 8.16 2.09 -1.16
CA GLY A 15 7.83 1.57 -2.49
C GLY A 15 6.92 0.35 -2.47
N HIS A 16 7.05 -0.54 -1.49
CA HIS A 16 6.17 -1.70 -1.34
C HIS A 16 4.75 -1.29 -0.94
N VAL A 17 4.63 -0.36 0.03
CA VAL A 17 3.30 0.04 0.53
C VAL A 17 2.55 0.92 -0.46
N ARG A 18 3.24 1.67 -1.33
CA ARG A 18 2.59 2.42 -2.40
C ARG A 18 1.74 1.54 -3.31
N GLY A 19 2.30 0.40 -3.74
CA GLY A 19 1.54 -0.58 -4.53
C GLY A 19 0.27 -1.02 -3.80
N ALA A 20 0.40 -1.45 -2.54
CA ALA A 20 -0.74 -1.88 -1.74
C ALA A 20 -1.81 -0.78 -1.59
N LEU A 21 -1.41 0.48 -1.40
CA LEU A 21 -2.32 1.62 -1.27
C LEU A 21 -3.10 1.90 -2.57
N ASN A 22 -2.44 1.82 -3.73
CA ASN A 22 -3.10 2.02 -5.02
C ASN A 22 -4.20 0.98 -5.25
N TYR A 23 -3.93 -0.30 -4.95
CA TYR A 23 -4.94 -1.36 -5.07
C TYR A 23 -5.99 -1.31 -3.97
N ASP A 24 -5.69 -0.75 -2.81
CA ASP A 24 -6.68 -0.46 -1.77
C ASP A 24 -7.66 0.63 -2.22
N VAL A 25 -7.18 1.71 -2.85
CA VAL A 25 -8.05 2.75 -3.43
C VAL A 25 -8.91 2.19 -4.56
N LEU A 26 -8.32 1.41 -5.49
CA LEU A 26 -9.07 0.73 -6.53
C LEU A 26 -10.18 -0.13 -5.94
N ARG A 27 -9.86 -0.99 -4.96
CA ARG A 27 -10.85 -1.83 -4.29
C ARG A 27 -11.97 -1.02 -3.66
N ARG A 28 -11.63 0.06 -2.93
CA ARG A 28 -12.62 0.94 -2.29
C ARG A 28 -13.53 1.59 -3.31
N TRP A 29 -12.98 2.06 -4.42
CA TRP A 29 -13.76 2.65 -5.50
C TRP A 29 -14.71 1.65 -6.16
N LEU A 30 -14.22 0.47 -6.49
CA LEU A 30 -15.07 -0.59 -7.07
C LEU A 30 -16.20 -1.00 -6.12
N VAL A 31 -15.94 -1.14 -4.82
CA VAL A 31 -16.96 -1.44 -3.81
C VAL A 31 -17.94 -0.29 -3.67
N HIS A 32 -17.47 0.97 -3.65
CA HIS A 32 -18.32 2.16 -3.62
C HIS A 32 -19.25 2.22 -4.85
N SER A 33 -18.76 1.80 -6.01
CA SER A 33 -19.53 1.69 -7.26
C SER A 33 -20.50 0.50 -7.28
N GLY A 34 -20.65 -0.25 -6.18
CA GLY A 34 -21.61 -1.33 -6.03
C GLY A 34 -21.12 -2.70 -6.52
N LEU A 35 -19.83 -2.87 -6.79
CA LEU A 35 -19.26 -4.15 -7.20
C LEU A 35 -18.83 -4.98 -5.97
N ASP A 36 -19.03 -6.30 -6.04
CA ASP A 36 -18.47 -7.24 -5.08
C ASP A 36 -17.03 -7.59 -5.48
N VAL A 37 -16.07 -7.30 -4.60
CA VAL A 37 -14.64 -7.40 -4.91
C VAL A 37 -13.96 -8.48 -4.07
N LEU A 38 -13.67 -9.61 -4.71
CA LEU A 38 -12.78 -10.63 -4.15
C LEU A 38 -11.33 -10.26 -4.47
N MET A 39 -10.56 -9.82 -3.47
CA MET A 39 -9.15 -9.45 -3.62
C MET A 39 -8.24 -10.54 -3.06
N VAL A 40 -7.40 -11.12 -3.91
CA VAL A 40 -6.33 -12.05 -3.55
C VAL A 40 -5.01 -11.32 -3.63
N ARG A 41 -4.20 -11.37 -2.55
CA ARG A 41 -2.83 -10.86 -2.55
C ARG A 41 -1.93 -11.92 -1.94
N ASN A 42 -1.07 -12.53 -2.74
CA ASN A 42 -0.20 -13.61 -2.28
C ASN A 42 0.92 -13.13 -1.34
N VAL A 43 1.52 -14.11 -0.67
CA VAL A 43 2.76 -13.98 0.07
C VAL A 43 3.77 -14.96 -0.56
N THR A 44 4.83 -14.41 -1.16
CA THR A 44 5.98 -15.22 -1.61
C THR A 44 6.86 -15.49 -0.39
N ASP A 45 6.60 -16.62 0.25
CA ASP A 45 7.25 -17.05 1.50
C ASP A 45 8.43 -18.03 1.26
N ILE A 46 8.72 -18.35 0.00
CA ILE A 46 9.87 -19.14 -0.44
C ILE A 46 10.52 -18.53 -1.69
N ASP A 47 11.81 -18.20 -1.63
CA ASP A 47 12.57 -17.58 -2.72
C ASP A 47 14.08 -17.65 -2.41
N ASP A 48 14.93 -17.61 -3.43
CA ASP A 48 16.40 -17.58 -3.27
C ASP A 48 16.88 -16.49 -2.31
N LYS A 49 16.24 -15.30 -2.38
CA LYS A 49 16.59 -14.15 -1.53
C LYS A 49 16.23 -14.39 -0.06
N ILE A 50 15.13 -15.11 0.20
CA ILE A 50 14.74 -15.51 1.56
C ILE A 50 15.78 -16.48 2.11
N LEU A 51 16.11 -17.53 1.35
CA LEU A 51 17.09 -18.55 1.76
C LEU A 51 18.45 -17.94 2.06
N THR A 52 18.96 -17.08 1.16
CA THR A 52 20.25 -16.41 1.31
C THR A 52 20.29 -15.51 2.55
N LYS A 53 19.25 -14.72 2.79
CA LYS A 53 19.22 -13.79 3.94
C LYS A 53 18.99 -14.48 5.26
N ALA A 54 18.17 -15.52 5.29
CA ALA A 54 17.96 -16.34 6.46
C ALA A 54 19.26 -17.04 6.88
N ALA A 55 19.98 -17.63 5.92
CA ALA A 55 21.28 -18.25 6.16
C ALA A 55 22.33 -17.24 6.65
N ALA A 56 22.39 -16.04 6.06
CA ALA A 56 23.28 -14.97 6.50
C ALA A 56 22.98 -14.45 7.91
N ALA A 57 21.74 -14.60 8.36
CA ALA A 57 21.29 -14.23 9.71
C ALA A 57 21.33 -15.40 10.72
N ASP A 58 21.81 -16.57 10.31
CA ASP A 58 21.79 -17.81 11.08
C ASP A 58 20.38 -18.16 11.62
N ARG A 59 19.36 -18.03 10.74
CA ARG A 59 17.96 -18.27 11.10
C ARG A 59 17.30 -19.24 10.12
N PRO A 60 16.33 -20.06 10.55
CA PRO A 60 15.53 -20.87 9.66
C PRO A 60 14.77 -19.99 8.64
N TRP A 61 14.75 -20.42 7.37
CA TRP A 61 14.11 -19.66 6.29
C TRP A 61 12.62 -19.37 6.55
N TRP A 62 11.90 -20.33 7.13
CA TRP A 62 10.47 -20.19 7.45
C TRP A 62 10.23 -19.19 8.59
N GLU A 63 11.14 -19.09 9.55
CA GLU A 63 11.10 -18.10 10.63
C GLU A 63 11.37 -16.69 10.07
N TRP A 64 12.37 -16.59 9.18
CA TRP A 64 12.70 -15.35 8.46
C TRP A 64 11.49 -14.85 7.67
N ALA A 65 10.89 -15.72 6.83
CA ALA A 65 9.72 -15.41 6.03
C ALA A 65 8.54 -14.96 6.90
N ALA A 66 8.18 -15.72 7.93
CA ALA A 66 7.06 -15.39 8.82
C ALA A 66 7.28 -14.09 9.60
N THR A 67 8.52 -13.76 9.97
CA THR A 67 8.84 -12.50 10.65
C THR A 67 8.62 -11.31 9.72
N HIS A 68 9.05 -11.41 8.47
CA HIS A 68 8.91 -10.33 7.51
C HIS A 68 7.50 -10.22 6.93
N GLU A 69 6.77 -11.33 6.79
CA GLU A 69 5.35 -11.32 6.46
C GLU A 69 4.56 -10.46 7.45
N ARG A 70 4.73 -10.69 8.77
CA ARG A 70 4.11 -9.86 9.80
C ARG A 70 4.51 -8.38 9.71
N ALA A 71 5.77 -8.10 9.36
CA ALA A 71 6.22 -6.72 9.17
C ALA A 71 5.52 -6.04 7.97
N PHE A 72 5.28 -6.77 6.87
CA PHE A 72 4.50 -6.27 5.75
C PHE A 72 3.04 -6.03 6.12
N GLU A 73 2.39 -6.99 6.80
CA GLU A 73 1.00 -6.86 7.26
C GLU A 73 0.84 -5.65 8.18
N SER A 74 1.73 -5.49 9.16
CA SER A 74 1.73 -4.33 10.07
C SER A 74 1.91 -3.01 9.32
N ALA A 75 2.78 -2.95 8.31
CA ALA A 75 2.97 -1.75 7.51
C ALA A 75 1.72 -1.40 6.67
N TYR A 76 1.05 -2.40 6.08
CA TYR A 76 -0.19 -2.19 5.35
C TYR A 76 -1.32 -1.74 6.28
N GLU A 77 -1.45 -2.39 7.43
CA GLU A 77 -2.44 -2.04 8.44
C GLU A 77 -2.22 -0.63 8.98
N SER A 78 -1.00 -0.26 9.35
CA SER A 78 -0.70 1.08 9.86
C SER A 78 -1.12 2.20 8.90
N LEU A 79 -1.04 1.96 7.59
CA LEU A 79 -1.46 2.91 6.56
C LEU A 79 -2.92 2.74 6.10
N GLY A 80 -3.72 1.95 6.82
CA GLY A 80 -5.15 1.82 6.59
C GLY A 80 -5.53 1.04 5.34
N CYS A 81 -4.64 0.19 4.79
CA CYS A 81 -5.02 -0.76 3.76
C CYS A 81 -6.04 -1.76 4.32
N LEU A 82 -7.08 -2.04 3.57
CA LEU A 82 -7.99 -3.14 3.88
C LEU A 82 -7.24 -4.48 3.72
N PRO A 83 -7.47 -5.44 4.62
CA PRO A 83 -6.89 -6.77 4.43
C PRO A 83 -7.42 -7.38 3.12
N PRO A 84 -6.63 -8.17 2.38
CA PRO A 84 -7.14 -8.89 1.22
C PRO A 84 -8.22 -9.89 1.67
N SER A 85 -9.10 -10.28 0.76
CA SER A 85 -10.10 -11.33 1.02
C SER A 85 -9.41 -12.65 1.35
N ILE A 86 -8.26 -12.91 0.71
CA ILE A 86 -7.37 -14.02 1.02
C ILE A 86 -5.91 -13.66 0.73
N ALA A 87 -5.00 -14.15 1.58
CA ALA A 87 -3.55 -14.00 1.45
C ALA A 87 -2.87 -15.38 1.33
N PRO A 88 -2.88 -16.02 0.14
CA PRO A 88 -2.29 -17.33 -0.04
C PRO A 88 -0.75 -17.27 0.01
N ARG A 89 -0.14 -18.25 0.70
CA ARG A 89 1.31 -18.44 0.72
C ARG A 89 1.73 -19.43 -0.36
N ALA A 90 2.86 -19.15 -1.02
CA ALA A 90 3.41 -20.01 -2.06
C ALA A 90 3.65 -21.45 -1.56
N THR A 91 4.22 -21.59 -0.35
CA THR A 91 4.48 -22.92 0.24
C THR A 91 3.24 -23.76 0.49
N GLY A 92 2.07 -23.13 0.66
CA GLY A 92 0.78 -23.80 0.83
C GLY A 92 0.14 -24.28 -0.48
N HIS A 93 0.71 -23.97 -1.65
CA HIS A 93 0.08 -24.20 -2.97
C HIS A 93 0.93 -25.06 -3.92
N VAL A 94 1.89 -25.79 -3.39
CA VAL A 94 2.77 -26.66 -4.20
C VAL A 94 1.97 -27.68 -4.99
N THR A 95 0.90 -28.23 -4.46
CA THR A 95 0.04 -29.18 -5.17
C THR A 95 -0.58 -28.56 -6.44
N GLN A 96 -1.05 -27.32 -6.36
CA GLN A 96 -1.61 -26.57 -7.48
C GLN A 96 -0.52 -26.26 -8.53
N MET A 97 0.68 -25.91 -8.07
CA MET A 97 1.84 -25.70 -8.95
C MET A 97 2.24 -26.96 -9.70
N VAL A 98 2.27 -28.12 -9.02
CA VAL A 98 2.54 -29.42 -9.66
C VAL A 98 1.48 -29.74 -10.72
N ALA A 99 0.21 -29.51 -10.42
CA ALA A 99 -0.88 -29.72 -11.37
C ALA A 99 -0.76 -28.80 -12.60
N LEU A 100 -0.39 -27.54 -12.41
CA LEU A 100 -0.18 -26.58 -13.51
C LEU A 100 1.02 -27.01 -14.38
N MET A 101 2.14 -27.38 -13.77
CA MET A 101 3.31 -27.90 -14.51
C MET A 101 2.98 -29.14 -15.33
N GLN A 102 2.17 -30.06 -14.78
CA GLN A 102 1.75 -31.24 -15.51
C GLN A 102 0.94 -30.86 -16.77
N ARG A 103 -0.03 -29.94 -16.65
CA ARG A 103 -0.80 -29.44 -17.78
C ARG A 103 0.10 -28.83 -18.87
N LEU A 104 1.10 -28.03 -18.45
CA LEU A 104 2.06 -27.41 -19.36
C LEU A 104 2.95 -28.43 -20.07
N ILE A 105 3.39 -29.48 -19.38
CA ILE A 105 4.20 -30.57 -19.96
C ILE A 105 3.36 -31.38 -20.95
N ASP A 106 2.15 -31.77 -20.55
CA ASP A 106 1.23 -32.52 -21.42
C ASP A 106 0.84 -31.74 -22.67
N GLY A 107 0.74 -30.40 -22.55
CA GLY A 107 0.50 -29.49 -23.67
C GLY A 107 1.73 -29.19 -24.53
N GLY A 108 2.91 -29.66 -24.16
CA GLY A 108 4.16 -29.42 -24.90
C GLY A 108 4.80 -28.05 -24.66
N HIS A 109 4.31 -27.29 -23.68
CA HIS A 109 4.78 -25.93 -23.33
C HIS A 109 5.84 -25.94 -22.23
N ALA A 110 6.06 -27.07 -21.57
CA ALA A 110 7.10 -27.22 -20.56
C ALA A 110 7.83 -28.56 -20.70
N TYR A 111 9.00 -28.67 -20.10
CA TYR A 111 9.80 -29.88 -20.11
C TYR A 111 10.64 -30.04 -18.84
N ALA A 112 10.86 -31.25 -18.40
CA ALA A 112 11.75 -31.58 -17.28
C ALA A 112 13.17 -31.85 -17.79
N ALA A 113 14.19 -31.36 -17.06
CA ALA A 113 15.58 -31.61 -17.35
C ALA A 113 16.42 -31.49 -16.07
N GLY A 114 17.17 -32.55 -15.72
CA GLY A 114 18.09 -32.52 -14.57
C GLY A 114 17.45 -32.34 -13.20
N GLY A 115 16.14 -32.60 -13.07
CA GLY A 115 15.37 -32.36 -11.84
C GLY A 115 14.71 -30.98 -11.80
N ASP A 116 15.06 -30.09 -12.73
CA ASP A 116 14.35 -28.82 -12.98
C ASP A 116 13.18 -29.04 -13.94
N VAL A 117 12.22 -28.08 -13.93
CA VAL A 117 11.17 -27.97 -14.97
C VAL A 117 11.23 -26.56 -15.55
N TYR A 118 11.25 -26.49 -16.88
CA TYR A 118 11.34 -25.23 -17.62
C TYR A 118 10.11 -25.03 -18.50
N PHE A 119 9.66 -23.78 -18.61
CA PHE A 119 8.72 -23.34 -19.63
C PHE A 119 9.45 -23.08 -20.94
N SER A 120 8.93 -23.61 -22.05
CA SER A 120 9.47 -23.42 -23.38
C SER A 120 8.87 -22.17 -24.01
N VAL A 121 9.60 -21.06 -23.98
CA VAL A 121 9.12 -19.77 -24.52
C VAL A 121 8.79 -19.86 -26.00
N LYS A 122 9.57 -20.62 -26.78
CA LYS A 122 9.32 -20.83 -28.22
C LYS A 122 8.06 -21.64 -28.54
N ALA A 123 7.54 -22.39 -27.56
CA ALA A 123 6.33 -23.18 -27.74
C ALA A 123 5.04 -22.38 -27.50
N PHE A 124 5.14 -21.11 -27.15
CA PHE A 124 3.99 -20.23 -26.91
C PHE A 124 4.06 -18.97 -27.78
N ASP A 125 3.28 -18.93 -28.83
CA ASP A 125 3.30 -17.86 -29.85
C ASP A 125 2.92 -16.47 -29.32
N GLY A 126 2.16 -16.39 -28.22
CA GLY A 126 1.73 -15.13 -27.60
C GLY A 126 2.72 -14.54 -26.61
N TYR A 127 3.96 -15.03 -26.53
CA TYR A 127 4.95 -14.52 -25.57
C TYR A 127 5.43 -13.11 -25.98
N GLY A 128 5.35 -12.16 -25.05
CA GLY A 128 5.68 -10.76 -25.26
C GLY A 128 4.48 -9.85 -25.52
N ASP A 129 3.26 -10.38 -25.68
CA ASP A 129 2.07 -9.58 -25.98
C ASP A 129 1.69 -8.61 -24.83
N LEU A 130 1.96 -8.96 -23.57
CA LEU A 130 1.67 -8.11 -22.43
C LEU A 130 2.75 -7.02 -22.27
N SER A 131 4.00 -7.41 -22.37
CA SER A 131 5.14 -6.54 -22.09
C SER A 131 5.64 -5.73 -23.28
N GLY A 132 5.23 -6.10 -24.49
CA GLY A 132 5.77 -5.55 -25.74
C GLY A 132 7.20 -6.01 -26.05
N GLN A 133 7.72 -7.02 -25.32
CA GLN A 133 9.07 -7.55 -25.53
C GLN A 133 9.13 -8.35 -26.81
N LYS A 134 10.16 -8.09 -27.63
CA LYS A 134 10.43 -8.92 -28.79
C LYS A 134 11.16 -10.20 -28.38
N LEU A 135 10.74 -11.31 -28.91
CA LEU A 135 11.25 -12.62 -28.52
C LEU A 135 12.79 -12.74 -28.61
N ASP A 136 13.41 -12.08 -29.60
CA ASP A 136 14.87 -12.10 -29.79
C ASP A 136 15.63 -11.22 -28.78
N GLU A 137 14.95 -10.34 -28.07
CA GLU A 137 15.52 -9.42 -27.06
C GLU A 137 15.27 -9.91 -25.63
N VAL A 138 14.51 -11.00 -25.45
CA VAL A 138 14.10 -11.51 -24.15
C VAL A 138 15.29 -12.02 -23.34
N GLN A 139 15.43 -11.49 -22.11
CA GLN A 139 16.36 -11.95 -21.08
C GLN A 139 15.59 -12.21 -19.78
N GLN A 140 15.55 -13.45 -19.32
CA GLN A 140 14.82 -13.83 -18.11
C GLN A 140 15.49 -13.38 -16.80
N GLY A 141 16.73 -12.91 -16.85
CA GLY A 141 17.48 -12.55 -15.64
C GLY A 141 17.90 -13.74 -14.78
N GLU A 142 17.67 -14.96 -15.27
CA GLU A 142 18.07 -16.21 -14.61
C GLU A 142 19.41 -16.70 -15.16
N SER A 143 20.18 -17.41 -14.31
CA SER A 143 21.38 -18.13 -14.78
C SER A 143 21.01 -19.18 -15.82
N LEU A 144 21.90 -19.39 -16.79
CA LEU A 144 21.79 -20.51 -17.73
C LEU A 144 21.90 -21.83 -16.94
N GLY A 145 20.78 -22.48 -16.69
CA GLY A 145 20.75 -23.82 -16.12
C GLY A 145 21.24 -24.86 -17.15
N GLU A 146 21.96 -25.88 -16.70
CA GLU A 146 22.52 -26.91 -17.59
C GLU A 146 21.45 -27.65 -18.42
N GLY A 147 20.18 -27.60 -18.03
CA GLY A 147 19.06 -28.28 -18.68
C GLY A 147 18.22 -27.43 -19.63
N LYS A 148 18.45 -26.09 -19.75
CA LYS A 148 17.68 -25.23 -20.64
C LYS A 148 17.91 -25.53 -22.12
N ARG A 149 16.83 -25.72 -22.89
CA ARG A 149 16.88 -25.92 -24.35
C ARG A 149 17.08 -24.60 -25.12
N ASP A 150 16.61 -23.49 -24.54
CA ASP A 150 16.76 -22.13 -25.05
C ASP A 150 17.07 -21.16 -23.90
N SER A 151 17.90 -20.17 -24.15
CA SER A 151 18.28 -19.15 -23.12
C SER A 151 17.09 -18.33 -22.61
N ARG A 152 16.01 -18.24 -23.37
CA ARG A 152 14.77 -17.52 -23.04
C ARG A 152 13.81 -18.35 -22.19
N ASP A 153 13.99 -19.68 -22.12
CA ASP A 153 13.16 -20.52 -21.26
C ASP A 153 13.34 -20.11 -19.80
N PHE A 154 12.28 -20.17 -19.01
CA PHE A 154 12.32 -19.79 -17.60
C PHE A 154 11.94 -20.96 -16.70
N THR A 155 12.43 -20.90 -15.47
CA THR A 155 12.32 -22.01 -14.53
C THR A 155 10.95 -22.02 -13.85
N LEU A 156 10.23 -23.13 -13.98
CA LEU A 156 8.99 -23.43 -13.25
C LEU A 156 9.27 -24.12 -11.91
N TRP A 157 10.27 -25.01 -11.90
CA TRP A 157 10.67 -25.79 -10.74
C TRP A 157 12.17 -25.91 -10.67
N LYS A 158 12.74 -25.66 -9.51
CA LYS A 158 14.18 -25.73 -9.25
C LYS A 158 14.51 -27.00 -8.48
N ALA A 159 15.40 -27.84 -8.99
CA ALA A 159 15.87 -29.03 -8.32
C ALA A 159 16.46 -28.74 -6.95
N ALA A 160 16.21 -29.61 -6.00
CA ALA A 160 16.68 -29.44 -4.62
C ALA A 160 18.21 -29.42 -4.55
N LYS A 161 18.74 -28.44 -3.82
CA LYS A 161 20.16 -28.42 -3.42
C LYS A 161 20.30 -28.90 -1.97
N PRO A 162 21.49 -29.44 -1.60
CA PRO A 162 21.72 -29.86 -0.22
C PRO A 162 21.45 -28.74 0.78
N GLY A 163 20.59 -29.00 1.79
CA GLY A 163 20.25 -28.06 2.83
C GLY A 163 19.13 -27.06 2.50
N GLU A 164 18.64 -27.05 1.24
CA GLU A 164 17.48 -26.23 0.86
C GLU A 164 16.16 -26.95 1.16
N PRO A 165 15.08 -26.22 1.46
CA PRO A 165 13.74 -26.78 1.54
C PRO A 165 13.32 -27.35 0.18
N SER A 166 12.61 -28.48 0.19
CA SER A 166 12.15 -29.09 -1.05
C SER A 166 10.86 -29.88 -0.86
N TRP A 167 10.10 -29.99 -1.94
CA TRP A 167 8.88 -30.77 -2.05
C TRP A 167 9.04 -31.84 -3.14
N PRO A 168 8.45 -33.03 -2.95
CA PRO A 168 8.51 -34.08 -3.96
C PRO A 168 7.59 -33.76 -5.14
N THR A 169 8.07 -33.99 -6.35
CA THR A 169 7.29 -33.94 -7.60
C THR A 169 7.58 -35.14 -8.48
N PRO A 170 6.78 -35.41 -9.52
CA PRO A 170 7.07 -36.46 -10.48
C PRO A 170 8.43 -36.31 -11.19
N TRP A 171 8.98 -35.11 -11.23
CA TRP A 171 10.24 -34.80 -11.94
C TRP A 171 11.46 -34.71 -11.01
N GLY A 172 11.25 -34.81 -9.71
CA GLY A 172 12.27 -34.72 -8.68
C GLY A 172 11.87 -33.84 -7.52
N SER A 173 12.63 -33.92 -6.43
CA SER A 173 12.45 -33.01 -5.30
C SER A 173 13.02 -31.62 -5.62
N GLY A 174 12.33 -30.57 -5.23
CA GLY A 174 12.75 -29.21 -5.49
C GLY A 174 11.82 -28.16 -4.86
N ARG A 175 11.86 -26.98 -5.39
CA ARG A 175 11.03 -25.85 -4.97
C ARG A 175 10.52 -25.03 -6.16
N PRO A 176 9.43 -24.24 -5.98
CA PRO A 176 8.85 -23.50 -7.08
C PRO A 176 9.79 -22.42 -7.65
N GLY A 177 9.67 -22.20 -8.96
CA GLY A 177 10.08 -20.98 -9.61
C GLY A 177 9.09 -19.85 -9.32
N TRP A 178 9.60 -18.63 -9.21
CA TRP A 178 8.84 -17.47 -8.77
C TRP A 178 7.57 -17.17 -9.58
N HIS A 179 7.57 -17.42 -10.89
CA HIS A 179 6.45 -17.10 -11.77
C HIS A 179 5.29 -18.10 -11.64
N LEU A 180 5.60 -19.34 -11.33
CA LEU A 180 4.62 -20.43 -11.20
C LEU A 180 3.67 -20.21 -10.00
N GLU A 181 4.18 -19.61 -8.94
CA GLU A 181 3.44 -19.38 -7.70
C GLU A 181 2.15 -18.61 -7.93
N CYS A 182 2.26 -17.43 -8.56
CA CYS A 182 1.12 -16.54 -8.78
C CYS A 182 0.11 -17.12 -9.76
N SER A 183 0.54 -17.73 -10.85
CA SER A 183 -0.38 -18.40 -11.78
C SER A 183 -1.21 -19.48 -11.09
N ALA A 184 -0.56 -20.34 -10.29
CA ALA A 184 -1.24 -21.41 -9.57
C ALA A 184 -2.19 -20.88 -8.49
N MET A 185 -1.77 -19.88 -7.72
CA MET A 185 -2.59 -19.29 -6.66
C MET A 185 -3.75 -18.45 -7.23
N ALA A 186 -3.53 -17.68 -8.31
CA ALA A 186 -4.59 -16.93 -8.97
C ALA A 186 -5.71 -17.87 -9.47
N THR A 187 -5.34 -18.91 -10.20
CA THR A 187 -6.30 -19.91 -10.69
C THR A 187 -7.03 -20.64 -9.55
N ALA A 188 -6.33 -20.96 -8.46
CA ALA A 188 -6.94 -21.65 -7.32
C ALA A 188 -8.06 -20.86 -6.64
N TYR A 189 -7.97 -19.54 -6.59
CA TYR A 189 -8.94 -18.70 -5.87
C TYR A 189 -9.88 -17.91 -6.77
N LEU A 190 -9.47 -17.59 -7.98
CA LEU A 190 -10.24 -16.75 -8.91
C LEU A 190 -10.74 -17.52 -10.14
N GLY A 191 -10.31 -18.77 -10.32
CA GLY A 191 -10.67 -19.58 -11.48
C GLY A 191 -9.73 -19.36 -12.67
N ALA A 192 -10.07 -20.00 -13.79
CA ALA A 192 -9.28 -19.97 -15.02
C ALA A 192 -9.26 -18.58 -15.72
N GLU A 193 -10.24 -17.74 -15.44
CA GLU A 193 -10.36 -16.37 -15.94
C GLU A 193 -10.88 -15.47 -14.84
N PHE A 194 -10.29 -14.27 -14.71
CA PHE A 194 -10.69 -13.28 -13.72
C PHE A 194 -10.47 -11.85 -14.26
N ASP A 195 -10.99 -10.85 -13.54
CA ASP A 195 -11.08 -9.51 -14.12
C ASP A 195 -9.74 -8.77 -14.10
N ILE A 196 -9.12 -8.59 -12.91
CA ILE A 196 -8.00 -7.66 -12.75
C ILE A 196 -6.78 -8.37 -12.16
N HIS A 197 -5.62 -8.20 -12.82
CA HIS A 197 -4.31 -8.55 -12.28
C HIS A 197 -3.44 -7.31 -12.12
N GLY A 198 -2.74 -7.20 -11.00
CA GLY A 198 -1.94 -6.02 -10.71
C GLY A 198 -0.66 -6.25 -9.94
N GLY A 199 0.23 -5.26 -10.04
CA GLY A 199 1.52 -5.23 -9.34
C GLY A 199 2.34 -4.00 -9.71
N GLY A 200 3.61 -3.97 -9.31
CA GLY A 200 4.54 -2.91 -9.72
C GLY A 200 4.89 -2.99 -11.21
N VAL A 201 5.24 -1.86 -11.83
CA VAL A 201 5.65 -1.81 -13.24
C VAL A 201 6.86 -2.70 -13.55
N ASP A 202 7.71 -2.97 -12.57
CA ASP A 202 8.85 -3.90 -12.66
C ASP A 202 8.43 -5.38 -12.75
N LEU A 203 7.17 -5.70 -12.48
CA LEU A 203 6.62 -7.04 -12.63
C LEU A 203 6.08 -7.30 -14.05
N VAL A 204 5.84 -6.25 -14.86
CA VAL A 204 5.36 -6.42 -16.24
C VAL A 204 6.20 -7.45 -16.96
N PHE A 205 7.53 -7.31 -16.85
CA PHE A 205 8.49 -8.26 -17.38
C PHE A 205 9.64 -8.50 -16.37
N PRO A 206 10.02 -9.76 -16.12
CA PRO A 206 9.47 -10.97 -16.77
C PRO A 206 8.23 -11.58 -16.07
N HIS A 207 7.86 -11.14 -14.84
CA HIS A 207 6.98 -11.89 -13.94
C HIS A 207 5.56 -12.06 -14.50
N HIS A 208 4.85 -10.96 -14.80
CA HIS A 208 3.48 -11.02 -15.30
C HIS A 208 3.38 -11.59 -16.71
N GLU A 209 4.37 -11.32 -17.59
CA GLU A 209 4.43 -11.96 -18.90
C GLU A 209 4.55 -13.49 -18.75
N ASN A 210 5.40 -13.95 -17.82
CA ASN A 210 5.58 -15.37 -17.55
C ASN A 210 4.33 -16.00 -16.93
N GLU A 211 3.64 -15.31 -16.03
CA GLU A 211 2.37 -15.78 -15.47
C GLU A 211 1.29 -15.94 -16.55
N ARG A 212 1.15 -14.91 -17.41
CA ARG A 212 0.22 -14.94 -18.56
C ARG A 212 0.56 -16.10 -19.50
N ALA A 213 1.83 -16.25 -19.83
CA ALA A 213 2.29 -17.34 -20.70
C ALA A 213 1.95 -18.71 -20.12
N GLN A 214 2.25 -18.94 -18.82
CA GLN A 214 1.93 -20.19 -18.13
C GLN A 214 0.43 -20.49 -18.17
N SER A 215 -0.38 -19.52 -17.78
CA SER A 215 -1.83 -19.73 -17.68
C SER A 215 -2.48 -19.95 -19.06
N ASN A 216 -2.15 -19.11 -20.03
CA ASN A 216 -2.71 -19.22 -21.38
C ASN A 216 -2.24 -20.49 -22.09
N ALA A 217 -0.97 -20.87 -21.95
CA ALA A 217 -0.45 -22.14 -22.49
C ALA A 217 -1.09 -23.37 -21.85
N ALA A 218 -1.53 -23.27 -20.59
CA ALA A 218 -2.32 -24.30 -19.93
C ALA A 218 -3.82 -24.29 -20.31
N GLY A 219 -4.28 -23.34 -21.15
CA GLY A 219 -5.65 -23.22 -21.63
C GLY A 219 -6.55 -22.36 -20.74
N ASP A 220 -5.99 -21.59 -19.79
CA ASP A 220 -6.73 -20.66 -18.94
C ASP A 220 -6.76 -19.27 -19.59
N GLY A 221 -7.88 -18.53 -19.46
CA GLY A 221 -8.03 -17.16 -20.00
C GLY A 221 -7.21 -16.12 -19.21
N PHE A 222 -6.95 -16.40 -17.93
CA PHE A 222 -6.24 -15.60 -16.96
C PHE A 222 -6.87 -14.20 -16.76
N ALA A 223 -6.08 -13.13 -16.66
CA ALA A 223 -6.57 -11.80 -16.37
C ALA A 223 -7.03 -11.03 -17.60
N ARG A 224 -8.18 -10.33 -17.50
CA ARG A 224 -8.72 -9.46 -18.55
C ARG A 224 -8.07 -8.09 -18.57
N PHE A 225 -7.81 -7.52 -17.36
CA PHE A 225 -7.22 -6.20 -17.18
C PHE A 225 -5.94 -6.28 -16.38
N TRP A 226 -4.92 -5.52 -16.79
CA TRP A 226 -3.63 -5.46 -16.16
C TRP A 226 -3.35 -4.04 -15.68
N LEU A 227 -3.06 -3.88 -14.39
CA LEU A 227 -2.71 -2.60 -13.80
C LEU A 227 -1.31 -2.64 -13.22
N HIS A 228 -0.50 -1.63 -13.55
CA HIS A 228 0.88 -1.54 -13.07
C HIS A 228 1.15 -0.19 -12.45
N ASN A 229 1.47 -0.18 -11.14
CA ASN A 229 1.85 1.05 -10.47
C ASN A 229 3.33 1.38 -10.67
N ALA A 230 3.62 2.66 -10.87
CA ALA A 230 5.00 3.15 -10.99
C ALA A 230 5.73 3.16 -9.64
N TRP A 231 7.03 3.45 -9.69
CA TRP A 231 7.93 3.40 -8.54
C TRP A 231 7.87 4.62 -7.62
N VAL A 232 8.44 4.46 -6.43
CA VAL A 232 8.96 5.56 -5.63
C VAL A 232 10.47 5.57 -5.83
N THR A 233 10.99 6.74 -6.20
CA THR A 233 12.43 7.00 -6.41
C THR A 233 12.98 7.90 -5.31
N MET A 234 14.28 7.88 -5.14
CA MET A 234 15.02 8.80 -4.27
C MET A 234 16.28 9.22 -5.02
N SER A 235 16.49 10.52 -5.18
CA SER A 235 17.59 11.09 -5.96
C SER A 235 17.62 10.58 -7.42
N GLY A 236 16.44 10.41 -8.03
CA GLY A 236 16.28 9.92 -9.39
C GLY A 236 16.43 8.41 -9.57
N GLU A 237 16.78 7.66 -8.52
CA GLU A 237 16.97 6.21 -8.57
C GLU A 237 15.85 5.46 -7.89
N LYS A 238 15.49 4.27 -8.42
CA LYS A 238 14.54 3.37 -7.77
C LYS A 238 15.04 3.02 -6.38
N MET A 239 14.16 3.13 -5.38
CA MET A 239 14.47 2.66 -4.03
C MET A 239 14.75 1.16 -4.02
N SER A 240 15.92 0.77 -3.54
CA SER A 240 16.28 -0.62 -3.34
C SER A 240 17.18 -0.81 -2.14
N LYS A 241 17.05 -1.97 -1.46
CA LYS A 241 17.90 -2.28 -0.31
C LYS A 241 19.37 -2.44 -0.68
N SER A 242 19.67 -2.84 -1.91
CA SER A 242 21.05 -2.97 -2.42
C SER A 242 21.75 -1.62 -2.59
N LEU A 243 21.01 -0.55 -2.85
CA LEU A 243 21.53 0.81 -2.95
C LEU A 243 21.56 1.54 -1.60
N GLY A 244 20.96 0.96 -0.54
CA GLY A 244 20.91 1.59 0.78
C GLY A 244 20.01 2.86 0.84
N ASN A 245 19.22 3.12 -0.21
CA ASN A 245 18.37 4.30 -0.36
C ASN A 245 16.91 4.04 -0.01
N THR A 246 16.63 3.14 0.94
CA THR A 246 15.26 2.80 1.36
C THR A 246 14.89 3.46 2.68
N VAL A 247 13.66 4.00 2.75
CA VAL A 247 13.08 4.50 4.00
C VAL A 247 12.03 3.50 4.49
N SER A 248 12.19 3.01 5.71
CA SER A 248 11.26 2.06 6.30
C SER A 248 9.99 2.78 6.79
N ILE A 249 8.86 2.08 6.78
CA ILE A 249 7.59 2.65 7.25
C ILE A 249 7.65 3.04 8.74
N PRO A 250 8.20 2.22 9.66
CA PRO A 250 8.34 2.64 11.06
C PRO A 250 9.11 3.94 11.23
N ALA A 251 10.24 4.13 10.52
CA ALA A 251 11.03 5.36 10.60
C ALA A 251 10.26 6.60 10.09
N MET A 252 9.42 6.44 9.06
CA MET A 252 8.57 7.53 8.58
C MET A 252 7.48 7.90 9.59
N LEU A 253 6.91 6.91 10.26
CA LEU A 253 5.84 7.09 11.25
C LEU A 253 6.35 7.70 12.58
N GLU A 254 7.66 7.81 12.78
CA GLU A 254 8.23 8.60 13.88
C GLU A 254 8.03 10.11 13.70
N ASN A 255 7.99 10.58 12.44
CA ASN A 255 7.93 11.99 12.09
C ASN A 255 6.59 12.43 11.49
N TYR A 256 5.83 11.49 10.90
CA TYR A 256 4.57 11.76 10.20
C TYR A 256 3.48 10.82 10.67
N ARG A 257 2.25 11.31 10.70
CA ARG A 257 1.08 10.46 11.00
C ARG A 257 0.77 9.56 9.81
N ALA A 258 0.26 8.38 10.09
CA ALA A 258 -0.08 7.39 9.07
C ALA A 258 -1.03 7.91 7.96
N PRO A 259 -2.10 8.68 8.25
CA PRO A 259 -2.95 9.26 7.21
C PRO A 259 -2.22 10.31 6.35
N GLU A 260 -1.23 11.02 6.87
CA GLU A 260 -0.41 11.97 6.11
C GLU A 260 0.49 11.25 5.11
N LEU A 261 1.11 10.13 5.55
CA LEU A 261 1.90 9.27 4.67
C LEU A 261 1.02 8.60 3.61
N ARG A 262 -0.18 8.12 3.99
CA ARG A 262 -1.15 7.58 3.03
C ARG A 262 -1.56 8.65 2.00
N TYR A 263 -1.88 9.86 2.44
CA TYR A 263 -2.23 10.98 1.55
C TYR A 263 -1.12 11.24 0.52
N TYR A 264 0.13 11.34 0.97
CA TYR A 264 1.30 11.53 0.11
C TYR A 264 1.42 10.47 -0.99
N LEU A 265 1.17 9.19 -0.65
CA LEU A 265 1.35 8.07 -1.58
C LEU A 265 0.16 7.85 -2.52
N VAL A 266 -1.03 8.31 -2.14
CA VAL A 266 -2.27 8.13 -2.93
C VAL A 266 -2.55 9.32 -3.84
N GLN A 267 -2.13 10.54 -3.45
CA GLN A 267 -2.39 11.75 -4.22
C GLN A 267 -1.86 11.70 -5.66
N PRO A 268 -0.61 11.25 -5.93
CA PRO A 268 -0.12 11.12 -7.29
C PRO A 268 -0.79 9.95 -8.02
N HIS A 269 -1.01 10.09 -9.31
CA HIS A 269 -1.54 9.01 -10.14
C HIS A 269 -0.70 7.73 -10.00
N TYR A 270 -1.34 6.56 -9.94
CA TYR A 270 -0.62 5.31 -9.72
C TYR A 270 0.43 4.98 -10.79
N ARG A 271 0.23 5.46 -12.04
CA ARG A 271 1.21 5.31 -13.15
C ARG A 271 2.37 6.31 -13.09
N SER A 272 2.30 7.34 -12.23
CA SER A 272 3.35 8.36 -12.12
C SER A 272 4.39 7.95 -11.09
N THR A 273 5.67 8.12 -11.40
CA THR A 273 6.74 7.95 -10.42
C THR A 273 6.65 9.04 -9.34
N ILE A 274 6.88 8.68 -8.09
CA ILE A 274 6.99 9.62 -6.97
C ILE A 274 8.48 9.78 -6.64
N GLU A 275 9.00 10.98 -6.75
CA GLU A 275 10.31 11.31 -6.20
C GLU A 275 10.14 11.65 -4.71
N TYR A 276 10.70 10.80 -3.85
CA TYR A 276 10.61 11.01 -2.40
C TYR A 276 11.52 12.14 -1.95
N SER A 277 10.95 13.06 -1.16
CA SER A 277 11.69 14.00 -0.34
C SER A 277 10.88 14.37 0.91
N ASP A 278 11.57 14.71 2.00
CA ASP A 278 10.91 15.15 3.24
C ASP A 278 10.08 16.41 3.01
N GLY A 279 10.53 17.32 2.13
CA GLY A 279 9.77 18.51 1.76
C GLY A 279 8.44 18.19 1.09
N ALA A 280 8.43 17.27 0.10
CA ALA A 280 7.20 16.87 -0.58
C ALA A 280 6.22 16.15 0.36
N LEU A 281 6.73 15.32 1.28
CA LEU A 281 5.90 14.68 2.30
C LEU A 281 5.35 15.70 3.29
N GLY A 282 6.14 16.70 3.71
CA GLY A 282 5.69 17.81 4.55
C GLY A 282 4.57 18.65 3.92
N GLU A 283 4.67 18.96 2.62
CA GLU A 283 3.60 19.64 1.88
C GLU A 283 2.32 18.81 1.79
N ALA A 284 2.44 17.51 1.53
CA ALA A 284 1.33 16.58 1.49
C ALA A 284 0.64 16.45 2.87
N ALA A 285 1.42 16.39 3.94
CA ALA A 285 0.90 16.39 5.32
C ALA A 285 0.07 17.65 5.62
N GLN A 286 0.54 18.84 5.20
CA GLN A 286 -0.24 20.07 5.32
C GLN A 286 -1.54 20.02 4.49
N GLY A 287 -1.50 19.41 3.30
CA GLY A 287 -2.70 19.19 2.48
C GLY A 287 -3.75 18.36 3.22
N TYR A 288 -3.34 17.25 3.83
CA TYR A 288 -4.23 16.41 4.64
C TYR A 288 -4.78 17.16 5.86
N ARG A 289 -3.93 17.87 6.60
CA ARG A 289 -4.32 18.63 7.81
C ARG A 289 -5.41 19.68 7.50
N ARG A 290 -5.40 20.32 6.32
CA ARG A 290 -6.47 21.27 5.92
C ARG A 290 -7.83 20.57 5.78
N ILE A 291 -7.86 19.38 5.22
CA ILE A 291 -9.09 18.57 5.11
C ILE A 291 -9.57 18.18 6.51
N GLU A 292 -8.67 17.68 7.34
CA GLU A 292 -8.95 17.28 8.72
C GLU A 292 -9.50 18.46 9.54
N GLN A 293 -8.88 19.64 9.46
CA GLN A 293 -9.32 20.83 10.18
C GLN A 293 -10.73 21.26 9.77
N PHE A 294 -11.04 21.24 8.47
CA PHE A 294 -12.39 21.54 7.99
C PHE A 294 -13.42 20.57 8.58
N LEU A 295 -13.18 19.27 8.50
CA LEU A 295 -14.10 18.26 9.02
C LEU A 295 -14.23 18.31 10.54
N ARG A 296 -13.17 18.60 11.29
CA ARG A 296 -13.24 18.78 12.75
C ARG A 296 -14.03 20.02 13.14
N ARG A 297 -13.87 21.16 12.41
CA ARG A 297 -14.67 22.39 12.64
C ARG A 297 -16.16 22.11 12.44
N THR A 298 -16.54 21.40 11.37
CA THR A 298 -17.95 21.07 11.09
C THR A 298 -18.52 20.06 12.08
N ALA A 299 -17.75 19.07 12.51
CA ALA A 299 -18.15 18.12 13.56
C ALA A 299 -18.40 18.83 14.90
N GLY A 300 -17.62 19.87 15.23
CA GLY A 300 -17.84 20.72 16.40
C GLY A 300 -19.17 21.48 16.39
N ILE A 301 -19.76 21.74 15.21
CA ILE A 301 -21.05 22.40 15.07
C ILE A 301 -22.22 21.44 15.24
N ALA A 302 -22.14 20.24 14.63
CA ALA A 302 -23.26 19.29 14.56
C ALA A 302 -23.14 18.11 15.53
N GLY A 303 -22.02 17.96 16.22
CA GLY A 303 -21.70 16.77 17.02
C GLY A 303 -21.31 15.54 16.19
N ALA A 304 -21.90 15.37 15.02
CA ALA A 304 -21.54 14.31 14.07
C ALA A 304 -21.79 14.79 12.63
N VAL A 305 -20.88 14.45 11.73
CA VAL A 305 -21.05 14.64 10.28
C VAL A 305 -21.25 13.25 9.67
N HIS A 306 -22.34 13.01 8.97
CA HIS A 306 -22.60 11.74 8.28
C HIS A 306 -21.86 11.67 6.94
N LEU A 307 -21.66 10.46 6.40
CA LEU A 307 -21.22 10.29 5.02
C LEU A 307 -22.31 10.76 4.06
N GLY A 308 -21.95 11.62 3.12
CA GLY A 308 -22.81 12.04 2.02
C GLY A 308 -22.54 11.25 0.75
N GLU A 309 -22.90 11.84 -0.38
CA GLU A 309 -22.57 11.31 -1.70
C GLU A 309 -21.29 11.94 -2.23
N VAL A 310 -20.54 11.21 -3.03
CA VAL A 310 -19.38 11.76 -3.74
C VAL A 310 -19.85 12.65 -4.89
N PRO A 311 -19.21 13.80 -5.15
CA PRO A 311 -19.51 14.63 -6.32
C PRO A 311 -19.30 13.87 -7.63
N VAL A 312 -20.10 14.20 -8.67
CA VAL A 312 -20.01 13.56 -9.97
C VAL A 312 -18.62 13.71 -10.61
N GLU A 313 -17.99 14.87 -10.40
CA GLU A 313 -16.64 15.16 -10.90
C GLU A 313 -15.56 14.30 -10.21
N PHE A 314 -15.76 13.97 -8.93
CA PHE A 314 -14.88 13.07 -8.19
C PHE A 314 -15.05 11.64 -8.70
N ALA A 315 -16.28 11.18 -8.88
CA ALA A 315 -16.59 9.88 -9.46
C ALA A 315 -15.99 9.74 -10.87
N ALA A 316 -16.22 10.74 -11.74
CA ALA A 316 -15.66 10.76 -13.08
C ALA A 316 -14.13 10.69 -13.12
N ALA A 317 -13.45 11.32 -12.15
CA ALA A 317 -11.99 11.24 -12.03
C ALA A 317 -11.52 9.82 -11.66
N LEU A 318 -12.21 9.14 -10.74
CA LEU A 318 -11.83 7.78 -10.36
C LEU A 318 -12.24 6.73 -11.42
N ASP A 319 -13.27 7.00 -12.20
CA ASP A 319 -13.67 6.16 -13.35
C ASP A 319 -12.69 6.29 -14.53
N ASP A 320 -11.98 7.42 -14.62
CA ASP A 320 -10.95 7.65 -15.64
C ASP A 320 -9.56 7.18 -15.13
N ASP A 321 -9.34 5.89 -15.18
CA ASP A 321 -8.05 5.24 -14.83
C ASP A 321 -7.53 5.62 -13.43
N LEU A 322 -8.42 5.75 -12.45
CA LEU A 322 -8.07 6.19 -11.09
C LEU A 322 -7.27 7.51 -11.08
N ALA A 323 -7.74 8.52 -11.77
CA ALA A 323 -7.10 9.83 -11.84
C ALA A 323 -7.14 10.54 -10.46
N THR A 324 -6.42 9.99 -9.48
CA THR A 324 -6.35 10.51 -8.11
C THR A 324 -5.95 11.98 -8.03
N PRO A 325 -5.02 12.53 -8.86
CA PRO A 325 -4.72 13.96 -8.81
C PRO A 325 -5.97 14.83 -9.08
N GLN A 326 -6.80 14.44 -10.04
CA GLN A 326 -8.05 15.13 -10.35
C GLN A 326 -9.08 14.97 -9.23
N ALA A 327 -9.21 13.77 -8.67
CA ALA A 327 -10.06 13.51 -7.51
C ALA A 327 -9.65 14.37 -6.29
N PHE A 328 -8.37 14.50 -6.02
CA PHE A 328 -7.85 15.39 -4.97
C PHE A 328 -8.08 16.87 -5.28
N ALA A 329 -8.05 17.30 -6.56
CA ALA A 329 -8.38 18.65 -6.92
C ALA A 329 -9.87 18.97 -6.62
N VAL A 330 -10.80 18.05 -6.92
CA VAL A 330 -12.22 18.17 -6.54
C VAL A 330 -12.35 18.25 -5.03
N LEU A 331 -11.71 17.34 -4.28
CA LEU A 331 -11.73 17.33 -2.82
C LEU A 331 -11.28 18.65 -2.21
N HIS A 332 -10.15 19.22 -2.66
CA HIS A 332 -9.65 20.49 -2.14
C HIS A 332 -10.54 21.70 -2.51
N ASN A 333 -11.13 21.71 -3.72
CA ASN A 333 -12.10 22.73 -4.10
C ASN A 333 -13.34 22.68 -3.19
N THR A 334 -13.85 21.47 -2.93
CA THR A 334 -15.01 21.26 -2.04
C THR A 334 -14.70 21.71 -0.60
N VAL A 335 -13.50 21.40 -0.09
CA VAL A 335 -13.06 21.91 1.24
C VAL A 335 -12.97 23.42 1.28
N ARG A 336 -12.46 24.07 0.22
CA ARG A 336 -12.42 25.55 0.14
C ARG A 336 -13.81 26.15 0.18
N ASP A 337 -14.75 25.58 -0.58
CA ASP A 337 -16.14 26.07 -0.63
C ASP A 337 -16.84 25.84 0.73
N GLY A 338 -16.54 24.74 1.42
CA GLY A 338 -17.00 24.46 2.77
C GLY A 338 -16.47 25.48 3.81
N ASN A 339 -15.19 25.85 3.73
CA ASN A 339 -14.64 26.90 4.59
C ASN A 339 -15.30 28.27 4.31
N ALA A 340 -15.56 28.60 3.04
CA ALA A 340 -16.27 29.82 2.70
C ALA A 340 -17.72 29.86 3.29
N ALA A 341 -18.41 28.72 3.31
CA ALA A 341 -19.71 28.58 3.95
C ALA A 341 -19.62 28.79 5.48
N LEU A 342 -18.60 28.21 6.14
CA LEU A 342 -18.35 28.44 7.57
C LEU A 342 -18.06 29.89 7.88
N ASP A 343 -17.25 30.55 7.06
CA ASP A 343 -16.90 31.98 7.26
C ASP A 343 -18.11 32.91 7.04
N ALA A 344 -19.08 32.50 6.20
CA ALA A 344 -20.36 33.14 6.00
C ALA A 344 -21.41 32.80 7.08
N ALA A 345 -21.06 31.96 8.07
CA ALA A 345 -21.95 31.40 9.09
C ALA A 345 -23.14 30.57 8.51
N ASP A 346 -23.03 30.11 7.28
CA ASP A 346 -23.97 29.15 6.66
C ASP A 346 -23.65 27.71 7.09
N ASN A 347 -24.00 27.41 8.33
CA ASN A 347 -23.71 26.10 8.92
C ASN A 347 -24.41 24.94 8.18
N SER A 348 -25.60 25.18 7.63
CA SER A 348 -26.34 24.14 6.89
C SER A 348 -25.59 23.72 5.66
N LYS A 349 -25.13 24.67 4.85
CA LYS A 349 -24.35 24.42 3.65
C LYS A 349 -22.98 23.83 3.98
N ALA A 350 -22.32 24.30 5.04
CA ALA A 350 -21.06 23.80 5.49
C ALA A 350 -21.14 22.31 5.89
N LEU A 351 -22.22 21.87 6.53
CA LEU A 351 -22.46 20.48 6.91
C LEU A 351 -22.78 19.59 5.71
N GLU A 352 -23.56 20.07 4.73
CA GLU A 352 -23.79 19.37 3.46
C GLU A 352 -22.47 19.12 2.73
N ILE A 353 -21.64 20.16 2.60
CA ILE A 353 -20.32 20.05 1.97
C ILE A 353 -19.42 19.10 2.76
N ALA A 354 -19.44 19.16 4.09
CA ALA A 354 -18.63 18.25 4.93
C ALA A 354 -19.03 16.79 4.75
N ALA A 355 -20.31 16.49 4.54
CA ALA A 355 -20.78 15.13 4.25
C ALA A 355 -20.17 14.61 2.93
N SER A 356 -20.12 15.43 1.88
CA SER A 356 -19.48 15.07 0.61
C SER A 356 -17.95 14.91 0.75
N VAL A 357 -17.28 15.80 1.52
CA VAL A 357 -15.84 15.69 1.81
C VAL A 357 -15.54 14.37 2.55
N ARG A 358 -16.38 13.97 3.52
CA ARG A 358 -16.26 12.69 4.20
C ARG A 358 -16.39 11.51 3.24
N ALA A 359 -17.38 11.55 2.35
CA ALA A 359 -17.59 10.47 1.37
C ALA A 359 -16.36 10.32 0.44
N MET A 360 -15.82 11.44 -0.08
CA MET A 360 -14.60 11.41 -0.89
C MET A 360 -13.39 10.87 -0.13
N THR A 361 -13.19 11.32 1.11
CA THR A 361 -12.05 10.87 1.93
C THR A 361 -12.21 9.42 2.39
N ASP A 362 -13.41 8.92 2.60
CA ASP A 362 -13.68 7.51 2.92
C ASP A 362 -13.29 6.58 1.76
N VAL A 363 -13.67 6.93 0.53
CA VAL A 363 -13.24 6.21 -0.69
C VAL A 363 -11.72 6.16 -0.82
N LEU A 364 -11.03 7.26 -0.49
CA LEU A 364 -9.56 7.31 -0.51
C LEU A 364 -8.92 6.62 0.72
N GLY A 365 -9.73 6.19 1.70
CA GLY A 365 -9.28 5.65 2.98
C GLY A 365 -8.60 6.70 3.88
N LEU A 366 -9.02 7.95 3.76
CA LEU A 366 -8.43 9.13 4.40
C LEU A 366 -9.41 9.89 5.32
N ASP A 367 -10.63 9.36 5.59
CA ASP A 367 -11.64 10.06 6.40
C ASP A 367 -11.16 10.31 7.85
N PRO A 368 -10.83 11.56 8.23
CA PRO A 368 -10.28 11.88 9.55
C PRO A 368 -11.27 11.61 10.70
N LEU A 369 -12.57 11.50 10.39
CA LEU A 369 -13.62 11.20 11.37
C LEU A 369 -13.97 9.72 11.45
N SER A 370 -13.29 8.86 10.67
CA SER A 370 -13.43 7.41 10.79
C SER A 370 -12.83 6.91 12.11
N ALA A 371 -13.34 5.79 12.65
CA ALA A 371 -12.80 5.17 13.86
C ALA A 371 -11.28 4.93 13.76
N ARG A 372 -10.79 4.54 12.58
CA ARG A 372 -9.36 4.29 12.34
C ARG A 372 -8.48 5.52 12.57
N TRP A 373 -8.89 6.68 12.06
CA TRP A 373 -8.06 7.88 12.11
C TRP A 373 -8.40 8.81 13.25
N SER A 374 -9.60 8.75 13.82
CA SER A 374 -9.97 9.49 15.02
C SER A 374 -9.19 9.00 16.25
N GLU A 375 -8.94 7.69 16.34
CA GLU A 375 -8.08 7.10 17.36
C GLU A 375 -6.58 7.33 17.06
N ALA A 376 -6.17 7.35 15.77
CA ALA A 376 -4.80 7.64 15.36
C ALA A 376 -4.43 9.14 15.41
N GLY A 377 -5.43 10.06 15.42
CA GLY A 377 -5.26 11.46 15.84
C GLY A 377 -5.07 11.59 17.34
N GLY A 378 -5.45 10.58 18.06
CA GLY A 378 -5.18 10.25 19.45
C GLY A 378 -4.18 9.09 19.55
N ASN A 379 -2.98 9.20 19.02
CA ASN A 379 -1.87 8.57 19.71
C ASN A 379 -1.71 9.37 21.03
N GLU A 380 -2.63 9.16 21.94
CA GLU A 380 -2.38 9.30 23.36
C GLU A 380 -1.37 8.22 23.71
N THR A 381 -0.11 8.41 23.25
CA THR A 381 0.98 7.80 23.99
C THR A 381 0.76 8.25 25.43
N PRO A 382 1.04 7.41 26.45
CA PRO A 382 0.99 7.85 27.84
C PRO A 382 1.70 9.19 28.05
N THR A 383 2.70 9.48 27.22
CA THR A 383 3.41 10.77 27.15
C THR A 383 2.52 11.92 26.66
N ARG A 384 1.68 11.72 25.64
CA ARG A 384 0.80 12.77 25.10
C ARG A 384 -0.41 13.00 26.00
N GLN A 385 -0.92 11.97 26.64
CA GLN A 385 -1.97 12.09 27.66
C GLN A 385 -1.42 12.86 28.88
N ALA A 386 -0.24 12.51 29.36
CA ALA A 386 0.43 13.25 30.43
C ALA A 386 0.73 14.71 30.02
N LEU A 387 1.12 14.95 28.76
CA LEU A 387 1.31 16.31 28.24
C LEU A 387 -0.02 17.08 28.19
N SER A 388 -1.11 16.47 27.72
CA SER A 388 -2.45 17.08 27.70
C SER A 388 -2.89 17.47 29.10
N GLU A 389 -2.79 16.57 30.08
CA GLU A 389 -3.12 16.84 31.48
C GLU A 389 -2.30 17.99 32.06
N LEU A 390 -0.99 18.06 31.76
CA LEU A 390 -0.12 19.14 32.20
C LEU A 390 -0.47 20.49 31.56
N VAL A 391 -0.75 20.50 30.27
CA VAL A 391 -1.14 21.70 29.51
C VAL A 391 -2.50 22.20 29.98
N GLU A 392 -3.48 21.34 30.13
CA GLU A 392 -4.82 21.69 30.65
C GLU A 392 -4.75 22.21 32.07
N GLY A 393 -3.89 21.65 32.92
CA GLY A 393 -3.63 22.18 34.27
C GLY A 393 -3.08 23.59 34.24
N LEU A 394 -2.11 23.89 33.36
CA LEU A 394 -1.55 25.26 33.20
C LEU A 394 -2.55 26.24 32.58
N LEU A 395 -3.41 25.79 31.67
CA LEU A 395 -4.48 26.60 31.09
C LEU A 395 -5.55 26.94 32.15
N ALA A 396 -5.93 26.01 32.99
CA ALA A 396 -6.83 26.23 34.12
C ALA A 396 -6.22 27.20 35.13
N GLU A 397 -4.93 27.07 35.48
CA GLU A 397 -4.22 28.03 36.33
C GLU A 397 -4.22 29.46 35.74
N ARG A 398 -3.95 29.56 34.42
CA ARG A 398 -4.01 30.85 33.70
C ARG A 398 -5.41 31.47 33.75
N GLN A 399 -6.47 30.69 33.53
CA GLN A 399 -7.85 31.18 33.60
C GLN A 399 -8.22 31.65 35.01
N GLN A 400 -7.86 30.91 36.04
CA GLN A 400 -8.10 31.26 37.42
C GLN A 400 -7.38 32.56 37.78
N ALA A 401 -6.09 32.69 37.44
CA ALA A 401 -5.30 33.90 37.68
C ALA A 401 -5.92 35.13 37.00
N ARG A 402 -6.45 34.98 35.76
CA ARG A 402 -7.17 36.07 35.07
C ARG A 402 -8.46 36.44 35.78
N ALA A 403 -9.22 35.49 36.30
CA ALA A 403 -10.44 35.74 37.09
C ALA A 403 -10.14 36.47 38.39
N GLU A 404 -9.02 36.14 39.02
CA GLU A 404 -8.49 36.78 40.24
C GLU A 404 -7.80 38.15 39.98
N LYS A 405 -7.66 38.53 38.69
CA LYS A 405 -6.92 39.72 38.21
C LYS A 405 -5.42 39.71 38.59
N ASP A 406 -4.86 38.52 38.81
CA ASP A 406 -3.44 38.30 38.97
C ASP A 406 -2.77 38.07 37.61
N PHE A 407 -2.52 39.18 36.93
CA PHE A 407 -1.96 39.15 35.57
C PHE A 407 -0.51 38.62 35.53
N ALA A 408 0.28 38.81 36.59
CA ALA A 408 1.63 38.32 36.67
C ALA A 408 1.67 36.77 36.69
N ARG A 409 0.76 36.14 37.41
CA ARG A 409 0.61 34.70 37.49
C ARG A 409 0.04 34.12 36.14
N ALA A 410 -0.89 34.85 35.52
CA ALA A 410 -1.43 34.47 34.21
C ALA A 410 -0.37 34.50 33.11
N ASP A 411 0.49 35.53 33.09
CA ASP A 411 1.60 35.66 32.15
C ASP A 411 2.66 34.60 32.39
N ALA A 412 3.00 34.31 33.65
CA ALA A 412 3.95 33.24 33.99
C ALA A 412 3.49 31.84 33.50
N ALA A 413 2.19 31.52 33.61
CA ALA A 413 1.63 30.29 33.08
C ALA A 413 1.73 30.22 31.53
N ARG A 414 1.46 31.35 30.84
CA ARG A 414 1.58 31.48 29.39
C ARG A 414 3.04 31.30 28.93
N ASP A 415 3.98 31.95 29.62
CA ASP A 415 5.40 31.90 29.27
C ASP A 415 5.96 30.47 29.44
N ARG A 416 5.51 29.73 30.46
CA ARG A 416 5.88 28.31 30.66
C ARG A 416 5.38 27.44 29.50
N LEU A 417 4.15 27.65 29.04
CA LEU A 417 3.62 26.93 27.86
C LEU A 417 4.42 27.26 26.60
N GLN A 418 4.72 28.55 26.38
CA GLN A 418 5.48 29.00 25.21
C GLN A 418 6.93 28.49 25.24
N GLN A 419 7.60 28.44 26.41
CA GLN A 419 8.94 27.86 26.57
C GLN A 419 8.96 26.36 26.32
N ALA A 420 7.86 25.66 26.62
CA ALA A 420 7.67 24.23 26.29
C ALA A 420 7.28 23.97 24.83
N GLY A 421 7.25 25.03 23.97
CA GLY A 421 6.86 24.91 22.58
C GLY A 421 5.35 24.76 22.38
N ILE A 422 4.51 25.10 23.35
CA ILE A 422 3.06 25.06 23.27
C ILE A 422 2.53 26.43 22.82
N VAL A 423 1.79 26.45 21.71
CA VAL A 423 1.07 27.64 21.22
C VAL A 423 -0.36 27.55 21.70
N VAL A 424 -0.85 28.62 22.34
CA VAL A 424 -2.22 28.70 22.85
C VAL A 424 -2.98 29.79 22.11
N GLU A 425 -4.14 29.44 21.55
CA GLU A 425 -5.10 30.37 20.93
C GLU A 425 -6.35 30.49 21.80
N ASP A 426 -6.70 31.70 22.20
CA ASP A 426 -7.94 31.98 22.94
C ASP A 426 -9.11 31.99 21.91
N THR A 427 -10.03 31.02 21.99
CA THR A 427 -11.21 30.93 21.13
C THR A 427 -12.49 31.23 21.94
N PRO A 428 -13.63 31.58 21.31
CA PRO A 428 -14.90 31.76 22.00
C PRO A 428 -15.37 30.56 22.81
N ASN A 429 -14.87 29.34 22.45
CA ASN A 429 -15.21 28.08 23.11
C ASN A 429 -14.15 27.63 24.15
N GLY A 430 -13.19 28.53 24.49
CA GLY A 430 -12.09 28.25 25.40
C GLY A 430 -10.73 28.23 24.70
N PRO A 431 -9.63 28.19 25.47
CA PRO A 431 -8.29 28.13 24.92
C PRO A 431 -8.04 26.82 24.20
N GLN A 432 -7.52 26.87 22.97
CA GLN A 432 -7.01 25.72 22.23
C GLN A 432 -5.49 25.78 22.17
N TRP A 433 -4.85 24.62 22.15
CA TRP A 433 -3.39 24.56 22.14
C TRP A 433 -2.84 23.58 21.09
N THR A 434 -1.67 23.92 20.58
CA THR A 434 -0.90 23.06 19.65
C THR A 434 0.56 23.06 20.05
N VAL A 435 1.28 21.99 19.75
CA VAL A 435 2.73 21.95 19.87
C VAL A 435 3.33 22.62 18.66
N LYS A 436 4.26 23.57 18.88
CA LYS A 436 4.99 24.22 17.79
C LYS A 436 5.90 23.17 17.13
N ASP A 437 5.66 22.92 15.85
CA ASP A 437 6.55 22.10 15.05
C ASP A 437 7.95 22.76 15.04
N GLY A 438 8.99 21.98 15.41
CA GLY A 438 10.38 22.39 15.48
C GLY A 438 11.01 22.60 14.11
#